data_62012d376555da7a4e6605ca1c855ee8
#
_entry.id   62012d376555da7a4e6605ca1c855ee8
#
_cell.length_a   1.000
_cell.length_b   1.000
_cell.length_c   1.000
_cell.angle_alpha   90.00
_cell.angle_beta   90.00
_cell.angle_gamma   90.00
#
_symmetry.space_group_name_H-M   'P 1'
#
loop_
_entity.id
_entity.type
_entity.pdbx_description
1 polymer ?
#
loop_
_entity_poly.entity_id
_entity_poly.type
_entity_poly.pdbx_seq_one_letter_code
_entity_poly.pdbx_strand_id
1 'polypeptide(L)'
;LVKQAKDDFKKYLPDQSLCNLCSSKDDKAARIVFSTYPTMLNAIDNAKTKDGVPLFSPAHFDLIIVDESHRSIFKKYRAIFDYFDAVLVGLTATPKTDVDRNTYDFFEMEHGIPTYAYDYDTAVYTDHVLVPYYNYEVKTKFTEEGIHYDQLSPEDKARYEDDFAEDDTLPTFIPSEKLNKFIFNANTVDTVLQDLMERGIQTAGGDRIGKTIIFAQTKRHAEFILELSLIHISE
;
A
#
# COMPACT_ATOMS: atom_id res chain seq x y z
N LEU A 1 11.10 -5.85 -2.81
CA LEU A 1 10.12 -6.92 -3.04
C LEU A 1 10.69 -8.02 -3.95
N VAL A 2 11.01 -7.79 -5.25
CA VAL A 2 11.48 -8.84 -6.19
C VAL A 2 12.71 -9.59 -5.69
N LYS A 3 13.72 -8.88 -5.18
CA LYS A 3 14.90 -9.50 -4.57
C LYS A 3 14.53 -10.35 -3.35
N GLN A 4 13.70 -9.83 -2.48
CA GLN A 4 13.24 -10.53 -1.27
C GLN A 4 12.51 -11.83 -1.64
N ALA A 5 11.55 -11.77 -2.58
CA ALA A 5 10.83 -12.96 -3.04
C ALA A 5 11.80 -14.01 -3.61
N LYS A 6 12.77 -13.60 -4.46
CA LYS A 6 13.80 -14.50 -4.97
C LYS A 6 14.62 -15.12 -3.83
N ASP A 7 15.05 -14.32 -2.85
CA ASP A 7 15.89 -14.79 -1.74
C ASP A 7 15.10 -15.77 -0.83
N ASP A 8 13.81 -15.55 -0.62
CA ASP A 8 12.96 -16.45 0.16
C ASP A 8 12.71 -17.77 -0.58
N PHE A 9 12.43 -17.73 -1.90
CA PHE A 9 12.32 -18.94 -2.70
C PHE A 9 13.62 -19.75 -2.71
N LYS A 10 14.78 -19.09 -2.68
CA LYS A 10 16.08 -19.77 -2.62
C LYS A 10 16.25 -20.62 -1.36
N LYS A 11 15.63 -20.26 -0.24
CA LYS A 11 15.66 -21.02 1.01
C LYS A 11 14.87 -22.32 0.89
N TYR A 12 13.71 -22.29 0.22
CA TYR A 12 12.79 -23.42 0.12
C TYR A 12 13.04 -24.28 -1.11
N LEU A 13 13.61 -23.70 -2.17
CA LEU A 13 13.91 -24.35 -3.44
C LEU A 13 15.38 -24.13 -3.84
N PRO A 14 16.35 -24.62 -3.03
CA PRO A 14 17.77 -24.32 -3.21
C PRO A 14 18.34 -24.85 -4.55
N ASP A 15 17.77 -25.93 -5.11
CA ASP A 15 18.24 -26.57 -6.34
C ASP A 15 17.66 -25.95 -7.62
N GLN A 16 16.72 -25.01 -7.49
CA GLN A 16 16.11 -24.36 -8.67
C GLN A 16 16.93 -23.14 -9.13
N SER A 17 16.95 -22.96 -10.44
CA SER A 17 17.51 -21.73 -11.03
C SER A 17 16.51 -20.59 -10.90
N LEU A 18 16.96 -19.47 -10.33
CA LEU A 18 16.13 -18.31 -10.00
C LEU A 18 16.69 -17.05 -10.67
N CYS A 19 15.82 -16.28 -11.33
CA CYS A 19 16.15 -15.01 -11.97
C CYS A 19 15.36 -13.86 -11.37
N ASN A 20 16.03 -12.77 -11.03
CA ASN A 20 15.41 -11.47 -10.85
C ASN A 20 15.51 -10.70 -12.17
N LEU A 21 14.43 -10.62 -12.93
CA LEU A 21 14.41 -9.97 -14.24
C LEU A 21 14.71 -8.46 -14.18
N CYS A 22 14.52 -7.84 -13.01
CA CYS A 22 14.89 -6.45 -12.78
C CYS A 22 16.41 -6.24 -12.64
N SER A 23 17.20 -7.33 -12.59
CA SER A 23 18.65 -7.31 -12.51
C SER A 23 19.27 -7.73 -13.86
N SER A 24 20.25 -6.96 -14.31
CA SER A 24 21.01 -7.32 -15.55
C SER A 24 21.95 -8.49 -15.35
N LYS A 25 22.23 -8.91 -14.11
CA LYS A 25 23.22 -9.92 -13.75
C LYS A 25 22.69 -11.35 -13.72
N ASP A 26 21.38 -11.53 -13.63
CA ASP A 26 20.76 -12.83 -13.48
C ASP A 26 20.53 -13.50 -14.85
N ASP A 27 20.65 -14.83 -14.87
CA ASP A 27 20.37 -15.63 -16.06
C ASP A 27 18.86 -15.64 -16.34
N LYS A 28 18.48 -15.13 -17.49
CA LYS A 28 17.07 -15.02 -17.92
C LYS A 28 16.49 -16.36 -18.39
N ALA A 29 17.29 -17.39 -18.59
CA ALA A 29 16.87 -18.75 -18.89
C ALA A 29 16.54 -19.56 -17.62
N ALA A 30 16.54 -18.93 -16.45
CA ALA A 30 16.22 -19.58 -15.20
C ALA A 30 14.77 -20.12 -15.17
N ARG A 31 14.57 -21.24 -14.48
CA ARG A 31 13.27 -21.91 -14.38
C ARG A 31 12.21 -21.06 -13.68
N ILE A 32 12.61 -20.27 -12.68
CA ILE A 32 11.69 -19.37 -11.93
C ILE A 32 12.18 -17.94 -12.13
N VAL A 33 11.28 -17.11 -12.66
CA VAL A 33 11.56 -15.70 -12.98
C VAL A 33 10.70 -14.81 -12.10
N PHE A 34 11.35 -13.91 -11.36
CA PHE A 34 10.71 -12.88 -10.55
C PHE A 34 10.80 -11.55 -11.26
N SER A 35 9.68 -10.86 -11.38
CA SER A 35 9.61 -9.58 -12.08
C SER A 35 8.62 -8.61 -11.43
N THR A 36 8.71 -7.34 -11.80
CA THR A 36 7.62 -6.37 -11.66
C THR A 36 6.80 -6.33 -12.95
N TYR A 37 5.55 -5.87 -12.87
CA TYR A 37 4.72 -5.70 -14.07
C TYR A 37 5.36 -4.84 -15.17
N PRO A 38 5.92 -3.64 -14.85
CA PRO A 38 6.58 -2.84 -15.88
C PRO A 38 7.76 -3.55 -16.56
N THR A 39 8.57 -4.28 -15.77
CA THR A 39 9.73 -4.99 -16.30
C THR A 39 9.32 -6.16 -17.20
N MET A 40 8.29 -6.92 -16.81
CA MET A 40 7.80 -8.02 -17.64
C MET A 40 7.14 -7.51 -18.92
N LEU A 41 6.33 -6.46 -18.86
CA LEU A 41 5.73 -5.87 -20.05
C LEU A 41 6.80 -5.41 -21.04
N ASN A 42 7.84 -4.72 -20.54
CA ASN A 42 8.97 -4.33 -21.42
C ASN A 42 9.73 -5.54 -21.96
N ALA A 43 9.85 -6.62 -21.22
CA ALA A 43 10.50 -7.85 -21.69
C ALA A 43 9.72 -8.54 -22.82
N ILE A 44 8.39 -8.48 -22.78
CA ILE A 44 7.52 -8.99 -23.85
C ILE A 44 7.63 -8.10 -25.10
N ASP A 45 7.52 -6.79 -24.93
CA ASP A 45 7.42 -5.85 -26.05
C ASP A 45 8.76 -5.62 -26.76
N ASN A 46 9.86 -5.52 -26.01
CA ASN A 46 11.11 -4.98 -26.52
C ASN A 46 12.33 -5.90 -26.37
N ALA A 47 12.32 -6.83 -25.39
CA ALA A 47 13.50 -7.65 -25.15
C ALA A 47 13.63 -8.79 -26.15
N LYS A 48 14.78 -8.85 -26.80
CA LYS A 48 15.12 -9.91 -27.76
C LYS A 48 16.40 -10.63 -27.36
N THR A 49 16.54 -11.88 -27.77
CA THR A 49 17.77 -12.65 -27.72
C THR A 49 18.78 -12.09 -28.72
N LYS A 50 20.03 -12.57 -28.67
CA LYS A 50 21.06 -12.20 -29.62
C LYS A 50 20.68 -12.49 -31.09
N ASP A 51 19.83 -13.47 -31.31
CA ASP A 51 19.33 -13.89 -32.62
C ASP A 51 18.03 -13.13 -33.03
N GLY A 52 17.63 -12.12 -32.30
CA GLY A 52 16.46 -11.27 -32.60
C GLY A 52 15.11 -11.89 -32.25
N VAL A 53 15.09 -13.05 -31.60
CA VAL A 53 13.86 -13.72 -31.14
C VAL A 53 13.38 -13.07 -29.83
N PRO A 54 12.04 -12.95 -29.57
CA PRO A 54 11.54 -12.49 -28.29
C PRO A 54 12.17 -13.25 -27.12
N LEU A 55 12.47 -12.54 -26.02
CA LEU A 55 13.10 -13.12 -24.84
C LEU A 55 12.25 -14.25 -24.23
N PHE A 56 10.94 -14.05 -24.20
CA PHE A 56 9.95 -15.03 -23.76
C PHE A 56 8.94 -15.27 -24.88
N SER A 57 8.68 -16.54 -25.21
CA SER A 57 7.58 -16.91 -26.10
C SER A 57 6.26 -16.97 -25.31
N PRO A 58 5.09 -16.96 -25.97
CA PRO A 58 3.80 -17.14 -25.30
C PRO A 58 3.72 -18.41 -24.44
N ALA A 59 4.32 -19.51 -24.85
CA ALA A 59 4.37 -20.77 -24.12
C ALA A 59 5.64 -20.93 -23.25
N HIS A 60 6.26 -19.83 -22.81
CA HIS A 60 7.51 -19.90 -22.03
C HIS A 60 7.28 -20.32 -20.58
N PHE A 61 6.18 -19.90 -19.99
CA PHE A 61 5.80 -20.21 -18.61
C PHE A 61 4.61 -21.14 -18.55
N ASP A 62 4.68 -22.15 -17.70
CA ASP A 62 3.55 -23.06 -17.40
C ASP A 62 2.64 -22.49 -16.30
N LEU A 63 3.19 -21.64 -15.44
CA LEU A 63 2.50 -21.08 -14.28
C LEU A 63 2.94 -19.62 -14.04
N ILE A 64 1.98 -18.75 -13.80
CA ILE A 64 2.19 -17.38 -13.38
C ILE A 64 1.52 -17.17 -12.02
N ILE A 65 2.31 -16.76 -11.02
CA ILE A 65 1.81 -16.40 -9.69
C ILE A 65 1.82 -14.88 -9.58
N VAL A 66 0.65 -14.32 -9.26
CA VAL A 66 0.42 -12.88 -9.16
C VAL A 66 0.20 -12.52 -7.70
N ASP A 67 1.18 -11.85 -7.11
CA ASP A 67 1.06 -11.29 -5.76
C ASP A 67 0.34 -9.95 -5.78
N GLU A 68 -0.46 -9.66 -4.73
CA GLU A 68 -1.29 -8.45 -4.63
C GLU A 68 -2.21 -8.26 -5.85
N SER A 69 -2.86 -9.33 -6.28
CA SER A 69 -3.65 -9.40 -7.53
C SER A 69 -4.83 -8.41 -7.60
N HIS A 70 -5.19 -7.74 -6.48
CA HIS A 70 -6.21 -6.70 -6.45
C HIS A 70 -5.75 -5.33 -7.00
N ARG A 71 -4.46 -5.11 -7.26
CA ARG A 71 -3.92 -3.75 -7.52
C ARG A 71 -3.71 -3.40 -8.99
N SER A 72 -3.02 -4.20 -9.75
CA SER A 72 -2.41 -3.71 -11.00
C SER A 72 -2.72 -4.50 -12.26
N ILE A 73 -3.53 -5.55 -12.15
CA ILE A 73 -3.78 -6.50 -13.25
C ILE A 73 -4.79 -6.00 -14.30
N PHE A 74 -5.59 -4.97 -13.99
CA PHE A 74 -6.84 -4.67 -14.70
C PHE A 74 -6.75 -3.80 -15.95
N LYS A 75 -5.67 -3.10 -16.23
CA LYS A 75 -5.58 -2.17 -17.36
C LYS A 75 -4.35 -2.48 -18.22
N LYS A 76 -3.35 -1.64 -18.07
CA LYS A 76 -2.12 -1.70 -18.87
C LYS A 76 -1.41 -3.05 -18.77
N TYR A 77 -1.41 -3.68 -17.60
CA TYR A 77 -0.67 -4.92 -17.36
C TYR A 77 -1.44 -6.19 -17.70
N ARG A 78 -2.73 -6.10 -18.06
CA ARG A 78 -3.50 -7.24 -18.57
C ARG A 78 -2.84 -7.87 -19.79
N ALA A 79 -2.20 -7.08 -20.64
CA ALA A 79 -1.47 -7.55 -21.81
C ALA A 79 -0.39 -8.61 -21.50
N ILE A 80 0.17 -8.64 -20.27
CA ILE A 80 1.11 -9.69 -19.85
C ILE A 80 0.42 -11.05 -19.79
N PHE A 81 -0.79 -11.08 -19.22
CA PHE A 81 -1.54 -12.31 -19.00
C PHE A 81 -2.23 -12.78 -20.29
N ASP A 82 -2.62 -11.85 -21.14
CA ASP A 82 -3.16 -12.16 -22.48
C ASP A 82 -2.05 -12.69 -23.42
N TYR A 83 -0.78 -12.39 -23.14
CA TYR A 83 0.36 -12.83 -23.94
C TYR A 83 0.78 -14.27 -23.65
N PHE A 84 0.82 -14.67 -22.36
CA PHE A 84 1.29 -16.00 -21.96
C PHE A 84 0.16 -17.02 -21.89
N ASP A 85 0.39 -18.20 -22.49
CA ASP A 85 -0.49 -19.36 -22.34
C ASP A 85 -0.06 -20.16 -21.10
N ALA A 86 -0.51 -19.74 -19.92
CA ALA A 86 -0.09 -20.26 -18.63
C ALA A 86 -1.23 -20.30 -17.62
N VAL A 87 -1.15 -21.23 -16.68
CA VAL A 87 -2.07 -21.25 -15.53
C VAL A 87 -1.82 -20.04 -14.66
N LEU A 88 -2.89 -19.33 -14.27
CA LEU A 88 -2.80 -18.14 -13.43
C LEU A 88 -3.21 -18.46 -11.99
N VAL A 89 -2.39 -18.03 -11.04
CA VAL A 89 -2.68 -18.08 -9.59
C VAL A 89 -2.56 -16.67 -9.01
N GLY A 90 -3.66 -16.18 -8.42
CA GLY A 90 -3.69 -14.88 -7.75
C GLY A 90 -3.63 -15.01 -6.24
N LEU A 91 -2.76 -14.23 -5.61
CA LEU A 91 -2.68 -14.08 -4.16
C LEU A 91 -3.15 -12.67 -3.80
N THR A 92 -4.11 -12.57 -2.87
CA THR A 92 -4.59 -11.29 -2.35
C THR A 92 -5.30 -11.46 -1.01
N ALA A 93 -5.10 -10.51 -0.12
CA ALA A 93 -5.85 -10.42 1.12
C ALA A 93 -7.23 -9.74 0.93
N THR A 94 -7.38 -8.94 -0.14
CA THR A 94 -8.56 -8.09 -0.38
C THR A 94 -8.97 -8.16 -1.84
N PRO A 95 -9.67 -9.23 -2.28
CA PRO A 95 -10.18 -9.31 -3.64
C PRO A 95 -11.09 -8.11 -3.94
N LYS A 96 -10.98 -7.55 -5.14
CA LYS A 96 -11.86 -6.48 -5.60
C LYS A 96 -13.07 -7.02 -6.32
N THR A 97 -14.22 -6.39 -6.08
CA THR A 97 -15.51 -6.74 -6.68
C THR A 97 -16.13 -5.60 -7.48
N ASP A 98 -15.40 -4.51 -7.70
CA ASP A 98 -15.85 -3.37 -8.50
C ASP A 98 -16.07 -3.78 -9.96
N VAL A 99 -17.07 -3.19 -10.63
CA VAL A 99 -17.45 -3.51 -12.00
C VAL A 99 -16.28 -3.46 -12.99
N ASP A 100 -15.40 -2.45 -12.84
CA ASP A 100 -14.24 -2.25 -13.74
C ASP A 100 -12.95 -2.94 -13.26
N ARG A 101 -12.97 -3.56 -12.08
CA ARG A 101 -11.77 -4.12 -11.43
C ARG A 101 -12.14 -5.34 -10.59
N ASN A 102 -12.72 -6.33 -11.20
CA ASN A 102 -13.13 -7.54 -10.51
C ASN A 102 -12.02 -8.60 -10.57
N THR A 103 -11.53 -8.98 -9.39
CA THR A 103 -10.48 -10.00 -9.27
C THR A 103 -10.99 -11.36 -9.70
N TYR A 104 -12.23 -11.71 -9.38
CA TYR A 104 -12.82 -13.00 -9.73
C TYR A 104 -13.02 -13.14 -11.23
N ASP A 105 -13.52 -12.10 -11.91
CA ASP A 105 -13.68 -12.11 -13.38
C ASP A 105 -12.33 -12.25 -14.09
N PHE A 106 -11.27 -11.61 -13.54
CA PHE A 106 -9.93 -11.72 -14.13
C PHE A 106 -9.40 -13.17 -14.10
N PHE A 107 -9.68 -13.91 -13.04
CA PHE A 107 -9.28 -15.33 -12.89
C PHE A 107 -10.36 -16.31 -13.36
N GLU A 108 -11.42 -15.84 -14.04
CA GLU A 108 -12.54 -16.65 -14.54
C GLU A 108 -13.21 -17.49 -13.44
N MET A 109 -13.38 -16.88 -12.25
CA MET A 109 -13.91 -17.53 -11.06
C MET A 109 -15.29 -16.99 -10.70
N GLU A 110 -16.06 -17.77 -9.96
CA GLU A 110 -17.35 -17.34 -9.40
C GLU A 110 -17.13 -16.24 -8.34
N HIS A 111 -17.94 -15.18 -8.42
CA HIS A 111 -17.84 -14.02 -7.52
C HIS A 111 -17.95 -14.43 -6.05
N GLY A 112 -16.99 -14.00 -5.25
CA GLY A 112 -16.96 -14.27 -3.83
C GLY A 112 -16.48 -15.67 -3.43
N ILE A 113 -16.17 -16.54 -4.40
CA ILE A 113 -15.72 -17.91 -4.15
C ILE A 113 -14.26 -18.08 -4.59
N PRO A 114 -13.28 -17.81 -3.71
CA PRO A 114 -11.87 -18.10 -4.00
C PRO A 114 -11.62 -19.61 -4.00
N THR A 115 -10.61 -20.06 -4.75
CA THR A 115 -10.17 -21.47 -4.71
C THR A 115 -9.74 -21.91 -3.31
N TYR A 116 -9.15 -20.99 -2.54
CA TYR A 116 -8.76 -21.18 -1.15
C TYR A 116 -8.89 -19.86 -0.41
N ALA A 117 -9.38 -19.91 0.82
CA ALA A 117 -9.43 -18.76 1.74
C ALA A 117 -8.85 -19.17 3.09
N TYR A 118 -8.01 -18.29 3.64
CA TYR A 118 -7.55 -18.34 5.02
C TYR A 118 -7.99 -17.03 5.68
N ASP A 119 -9.11 -17.11 6.39
CA ASP A 119 -9.78 -15.93 6.93
C ASP A 119 -9.14 -15.46 8.26
N TYR A 120 -9.45 -14.21 8.60
CA TYR A 120 -8.93 -13.54 9.80
C TYR A 120 -9.35 -14.28 11.08
N ASP A 121 -10.59 -14.75 11.17
CA ASP A 121 -11.11 -15.40 12.37
C ASP A 121 -10.38 -16.72 12.63
N THR A 122 -10.13 -17.50 11.58
CA THR A 122 -9.29 -18.69 11.68
C THR A 122 -7.88 -18.36 12.16
N ALA A 123 -7.25 -17.34 11.58
CA ALA A 123 -5.89 -16.95 11.94
C ALA A 123 -5.77 -16.41 13.38
N VAL A 124 -6.80 -15.74 13.90
CA VAL A 124 -6.79 -15.16 15.25
C VAL A 124 -7.27 -16.16 16.30
N TYR A 125 -8.43 -16.79 16.08
CA TYR A 125 -9.14 -17.52 17.13
C TYR A 125 -8.90 -19.03 17.10
N THR A 126 -8.48 -19.57 15.94
CA THR A 126 -8.21 -21.02 15.80
C THR A 126 -6.71 -21.30 15.84
N ASP A 127 -5.96 -20.67 14.94
CA ASP A 127 -4.53 -20.96 14.78
C ASP A 127 -3.62 -20.07 15.63
N HIS A 128 -4.14 -18.97 16.16
CA HIS A 128 -3.42 -18.01 17.01
C HIS A 128 -2.13 -17.45 16.37
N VAL A 129 -2.09 -17.34 15.05
CA VAL A 129 -0.94 -16.77 14.30
C VAL A 129 -1.06 -15.25 14.12
N LEU A 130 -2.26 -14.69 14.30
CA LEU A 130 -2.52 -13.28 14.37
C LEU A 130 -3.12 -12.92 15.75
N VAL A 131 -3.00 -11.65 16.10
CA VAL A 131 -3.67 -11.09 17.29
C VAL A 131 -4.90 -10.28 16.85
N PRO A 132 -5.97 -10.21 17.68
CA PRO A 132 -7.11 -9.37 17.39
C PRO A 132 -6.68 -7.90 17.34
N TYR A 133 -7.27 -7.13 16.44
CA TYR A 133 -7.09 -5.69 16.37
C TYR A 133 -8.29 -4.96 17.00
N TYR A 134 -8.03 -3.76 17.45
CA TYR A 134 -9.06 -2.85 17.92
C TYR A 134 -9.03 -1.60 17.05
N ASN A 135 -10.19 -1.21 16.52
CA ASN A 135 -10.36 0.08 15.87
C ASN A 135 -10.68 1.13 16.91
N TYR A 136 -9.93 2.20 16.90
CA TYR A 136 -10.18 3.39 17.70
C TYR A 136 -10.26 4.60 16.78
N GLU A 137 -11.40 5.27 16.77
CA GLU A 137 -11.64 6.46 15.96
C GLU A 137 -11.54 7.71 16.85
N VAL A 138 -10.58 8.57 16.54
CA VAL A 138 -10.44 9.88 17.18
C VAL A 138 -11.12 10.91 16.29
N LYS A 139 -12.13 11.59 16.82
CA LYS A 139 -12.79 12.69 16.16
C LYS A 139 -12.31 13.99 16.74
N THR A 140 -11.89 14.91 15.90
CA THR A 140 -11.53 16.26 16.30
C THR A 140 -12.68 17.21 15.95
N LYS A 141 -12.76 18.36 16.63
CA LYS A 141 -13.76 19.39 16.33
C LYS A 141 -13.78 19.74 14.83
N PHE A 142 -12.62 19.81 14.20
CA PHE A 142 -12.51 20.09 12.78
C PHE A 142 -13.07 19.00 11.89
N THR A 143 -12.91 17.72 12.27
CA THR A 143 -13.47 16.60 11.49
C THR A 143 -14.97 16.47 11.61
N GLU A 144 -15.57 17.05 12.64
CA GLU A 144 -17.03 17.05 12.84
C GLU A 144 -17.71 18.32 12.32
N GLU A 145 -17.15 19.49 12.65
CA GLU A 145 -17.79 20.79 12.39
C GLU A 145 -17.22 21.52 11.17
N GLY A 146 -16.11 21.06 10.61
CA GLY A 146 -15.37 21.81 9.60
C GLY A 146 -14.47 22.88 10.22
N ILE A 147 -13.89 23.76 9.39
CA ILE A 147 -13.02 24.84 9.83
C ILE A 147 -13.66 26.18 9.58
N HIS A 148 -13.80 26.95 10.63
CA HIS A 148 -14.18 28.39 10.60
C HIS A 148 -12.91 29.22 10.77
N TYR A 149 -12.60 30.07 9.77
CA TYR A 149 -11.38 30.89 9.76
C TYR A 149 -11.25 31.78 10.98
N ASP A 150 -12.36 32.37 11.44
CA ASP A 150 -12.43 33.25 12.62
C ASP A 150 -12.06 32.55 13.94
N GLN A 151 -12.23 31.24 14.01
CA GLN A 151 -11.96 30.40 15.18
C GLN A 151 -10.53 29.86 15.24
N LEU A 152 -9.73 30.07 14.19
CA LEU A 152 -8.35 29.62 14.13
C LEU A 152 -7.41 30.46 14.98
N SER A 153 -6.34 29.86 15.49
CA SER A 153 -5.23 30.57 16.10
C SER A 153 -4.51 31.47 15.08
N PRO A 154 -3.74 32.49 15.49
CA PRO A 154 -2.99 33.32 14.56
C PRO A 154 -2.01 32.51 13.66
N GLU A 155 -1.40 31.46 14.22
CA GLU A 155 -0.48 30.59 13.52
C GLU A 155 -1.20 29.72 12.48
N ASP A 156 -2.38 29.19 12.85
CA ASP A 156 -3.20 28.40 11.95
C ASP A 156 -3.85 29.26 10.86
N LYS A 157 -4.16 30.53 11.13
CA LYS A 157 -4.63 31.48 10.09
C LYS A 157 -3.62 31.70 9.00
N ALA A 158 -2.35 31.89 9.37
CA ALA A 158 -1.29 32.07 8.38
C ALA A 158 -1.15 30.85 7.47
N ARG A 159 -1.25 29.63 8.03
CA ARG A 159 -1.24 28.39 7.25
C ARG A 159 -2.50 28.20 6.40
N TYR A 160 -3.64 28.57 6.95
CA TYR A 160 -4.92 28.52 6.24
C TYR A 160 -4.89 29.45 5.02
N GLU A 161 -4.36 30.65 5.15
CA GLU A 161 -4.18 31.61 4.06
C GLU A 161 -3.23 31.05 2.99
N ASP A 162 -2.11 30.45 3.36
CA ASP A 162 -1.14 29.83 2.44
C ASP A 162 -1.75 28.64 1.66
N ASP A 163 -2.59 27.82 2.32
CA ASP A 163 -3.14 26.62 1.73
C ASP A 163 -4.44 26.86 0.90
N PHE A 164 -5.21 27.91 1.21
CA PHE A 164 -6.55 28.15 0.67
C PHE A 164 -6.79 29.50 0.01
N ALA A 165 -5.83 30.41 -0.01
CA ALA A 165 -5.98 31.64 -0.76
C ALA A 165 -5.90 31.33 -2.28
N GLU A 166 -7.04 31.36 -2.97
CA GLU A 166 -7.13 31.29 -4.41
C GLU A 166 -7.66 32.64 -4.94
N ASP A 167 -6.94 33.26 -5.87
CA ASP A 167 -7.36 34.50 -6.59
C ASP A 167 -7.87 35.62 -5.67
N ASP A 168 -7.12 35.99 -4.62
CA ASP A 168 -7.46 37.02 -3.62
C ASP A 168 -8.77 36.76 -2.83
N THR A 169 -9.30 35.54 -2.88
CA THR A 169 -10.45 35.15 -2.07
C THR A 169 -10.07 34.09 -1.05
N LEU A 170 -10.34 34.38 0.23
CA LEU A 170 -10.15 33.41 1.32
C LEU A 170 -11.49 32.87 1.78
N PRO A 171 -11.75 31.55 1.73
CA PRO A 171 -12.98 30.99 2.23
C PRO A 171 -13.08 31.19 3.76
N THR A 172 -14.19 31.66 4.26
CA THR A 172 -14.42 31.83 5.72
C THR A 172 -14.79 30.53 6.42
N PHE A 173 -15.19 29.52 5.65
CA PHE A 173 -15.59 28.20 6.15
C PHE A 173 -15.20 27.10 5.16
N ILE A 174 -14.62 26.02 5.70
CA ILE A 174 -14.36 24.79 4.95
C ILE A 174 -15.12 23.64 5.61
N PRO A 175 -16.06 22.99 4.91
CA PRO A 175 -16.78 21.85 5.44
C PRO A 175 -15.87 20.64 5.67
N SER A 176 -16.26 19.78 6.62
CA SER A 176 -15.46 18.60 7.03
C SER A 176 -15.08 17.68 5.88
N GLU A 177 -15.92 17.53 4.85
CA GLU A 177 -15.64 16.71 3.67
C GLU A 177 -14.48 17.25 2.79
N LYS A 178 -14.18 18.55 2.92
CA LYS A 178 -13.10 19.22 2.17
C LYS A 178 -11.79 19.38 2.97
N LEU A 179 -11.75 18.86 4.20
CA LEU A 179 -10.61 19.00 5.11
C LEU A 179 -9.30 18.35 4.65
N ASN A 180 -9.34 17.52 3.62
CA ASN A 180 -8.15 16.79 3.12
C ASN A 180 -6.93 17.67 2.80
N LYS A 181 -7.10 19.00 2.67
CA LYS A 181 -6.02 19.96 2.45
C LYS A 181 -5.46 20.55 3.77
N PHE A 182 -6.23 20.58 4.85
CA PHE A 182 -5.88 21.27 6.10
C PHE A 182 -5.49 20.33 7.28
N ILE A 183 -4.95 19.17 6.98
CA ILE A 183 -4.44 18.22 8.00
C ILE A 183 -3.16 18.75 8.72
N PHE A 184 -2.67 19.92 8.34
CA PHE A 184 -1.47 20.56 8.88
C PHE A 184 -1.71 21.47 10.10
N ASN A 185 -2.90 21.41 10.71
CA ASN A 185 -3.15 22.14 11.95
C ASN A 185 -2.35 21.54 13.10
N ALA A 186 -1.44 22.33 13.68
CA ALA A 186 -0.56 21.89 14.77
C ALA A 186 -1.36 21.34 15.96
N ASN A 187 -2.43 22.03 16.37
CA ASN A 187 -3.25 21.59 17.48
C ASN A 187 -3.95 20.25 17.23
N THR A 188 -4.37 19.98 15.99
CA THR A 188 -5.00 18.69 15.61
C THR A 188 -3.98 17.56 15.66
N VAL A 189 -2.80 17.77 15.07
CA VAL A 189 -1.72 16.76 15.08
C VAL A 189 -1.24 16.52 16.51
N ASP A 190 -1.08 17.57 17.28
CA ASP A 190 -0.67 17.50 18.68
C ASP A 190 -1.68 16.70 19.53
N THR A 191 -2.96 17.00 19.39
CA THR A 191 -4.03 16.25 20.06
C THR A 191 -4.02 14.77 19.69
N VAL A 192 -3.81 14.44 18.42
CA VAL A 192 -3.74 13.04 17.95
C VAL A 192 -2.48 12.34 18.48
N LEU A 193 -1.34 13.03 18.53
CA LEU A 193 -0.12 12.48 19.10
C LEU A 193 -0.24 12.27 20.61
N GLN A 194 -0.84 13.20 21.32
CA GLN A 194 -1.11 13.06 22.76
C GLN A 194 -2.04 11.87 23.01
N ASP A 195 -3.14 11.74 22.29
CA ASP A 195 -4.05 10.60 22.40
C ASP A 195 -3.34 9.26 22.11
N LEU A 196 -2.46 9.25 21.10
CA LEU A 196 -1.62 8.10 20.80
C LEU A 196 -0.68 7.74 21.95
N MET A 197 -0.05 8.72 22.59
CA MET A 197 0.84 8.50 23.74
C MET A 197 0.08 8.01 24.97
N GLU A 198 -1.14 8.49 25.21
CA GLU A 198 -1.96 8.10 26.36
C GLU A 198 -2.62 6.73 26.18
N ARG A 199 -3.14 6.42 24.98
CA ARG A 199 -3.98 5.25 24.69
C ARG A 199 -3.32 4.21 23.82
N GLY A 200 -2.19 4.53 23.20
CA GLY A 200 -1.43 3.58 22.40
C GLY A 200 -0.93 2.40 23.24
N ILE A 201 -0.64 1.29 22.55
CA ILE A 201 -0.11 0.09 23.23
C ILE A 201 1.24 0.41 23.85
N GLN A 202 1.33 0.28 25.16
CA GLN A 202 2.56 0.51 25.90
C GLN A 202 3.38 -0.78 26.01
N THR A 203 4.70 -0.64 25.99
CA THR A 203 5.69 -1.73 26.15
C THR A 203 6.67 -1.38 27.27
N ALA A 204 7.54 -2.31 27.64
CA ALA A 204 8.56 -2.12 28.69
C ALA A 204 7.98 -1.67 30.05
N GLY A 205 6.82 -2.23 30.43
CA GLY A 205 6.18 -1.89 31.71
C GLY A 205 5.46 -0.55 31.73
N GLY A 206 5.21 0.05 30.57
CA GLY A 206 4.55 1.35 30.41
C GLY A 206 5.50 2.51 30.05
N ASP A 207 6.81 2.23 29.99
CA ASP A 207 7.81 3.30 29.73
C ASP A 207 7.94 3.67 28.26
N ARG A 208 7.38 2.86 27.33
CA ARG A 208 7.53 3.10 25.90
C ARG A 208 6.25 2.77 25.14
N ILE A 209 5.93 3.61 24.17
CA ILE A 209 4.90 3.27 23.18
C ILE A 209 5.37 2.08 22.31
N GLY A 210 4.46 1.19 21.99
CA GLY A 210 4.71 0.07 21.07
C GLY A 210 5.11 0.54 19.68
N LYS A 211 5.63 -0.36 18.85
CA LYS A 211 5.99 -0.04 17.47
C LYS A 211 4.77 0.51 16.72
N THR A 212 4.85 1.74 16.30
CA THR A 212 3.76 2.50 15.69
C THR A 212 4.11 2.88 14.26
N ILE A 213 3.13 2.80 13.36
CA ILE A 213 3.23 3.30 11.98
C ILE A 213 2.19 4.40 11.83
N ILE A 214 2.62 5.59 11.44
CA ILE A 214 1.75 6.73 11.16
C ILE A 214 1.69 6.95 9.65
N PHE A 215 0.49 6.90 9.08
CA PHE A 215 0.25 7.20 7.67
C PHE A 215 -0.11 8.66 7.51
N ALA A 216 0.72 9.41 6.83
CA ALA A 216 0.49 10.80 6.50
C ALA A 216 0.00 10.96 5.06
N GLN A 217 -0.74 12.02 4.79
CA GLN A 217 -1.31 12.29 3.46
C GLN A 217 -0.22 12.59 2.42
N THR A 218 0.82 13.34 2.81
CA THR A 218 1.93 13.74 1.94
C THR A 218 3.26 13.62 2.69
N LYS A 219 4.38 13.68 1.96
CA LYS A 219 5.72 13.70 2.57
C LYS A 219 5.89 14.90 3.53
N ARG A 220 5.44 16.10 3.13
CA ARG A 220 5.48 17.31 3.99
C ARG A 220 4.67 17.12 5.27
N HIS A 221 3.50 16.46 5.18
CA HIS A 221 2.71 16.12 6.36
C HIS A 221 3.44 15.13 7.28
N ALA A 222 4.13 14.12 6.71
CA ALA A 222 4.92 13.21 7.51
C ALA A 222 6.08 13.89 8.23
N GLU A 223 6.77 14.82 7.57
CA GLU A 223 7.84 15.63 8.16
C GLU A 223 7.32 16.51 9.31
N PHE A 224 6.15 17.12 9.13
CA PHE A 224 5.49 17.93 10.14
C PHE A 224 5.06 17.11 11.37
N ILE A 225 4.46 15.94 11.17
CA ILE A 225 4.10 15.03 12.27
C ILE A 225 5.36 14.57 13.01
N LEU A 226 6.45 14.26 12.29
CA LEU A 226 7.72 13.88 12.90
C LEU A 226 8.27 14.97 13.79
N GLU A 227 8.28 16.23 13.34
CA GLU A 227 8.76 17.38 14.10
C GLU A 227 7.98 17.54 15.42
N LEU A 228 6.65 17.50 15.36
CA LEU A 228 5.81 17.56 16.56
C LEU A 228 5.97 16.33 17.46
N SER A 229 6.12 15.13 16.89
CA SER A 229 6.26 13.90 17.68
C SER A 229 7.53 13.88 18.54
N LEU A 230 8.60 14.54 18.11
CA LEU A 230 9.85 14.64 18.89
C LEU A 230 9.66 15.42 20.20
N ILE A 231 8.68 16.31 20.27
CA ILE A 231 8.33 17.04 21.50
C ILE A 231 7.72 16.09 22.51
N HIS A 232 6.80 15.22 22.07
CA HIS A 232 6.11 14.26 22.94
C HIS A 232 6.97 13.05 23.36
N ILE A 233 7.98 12.68 22.58
CA ILE A 233 8.85 11.52 22.88
C ILE A 233 10.00 11.90 23.80
N SER A 234 10.35 13.20 23.87
CA SER A 234 11.48 13.70 24.67
C SER A 234 11.11 14.10 26.10
N GLU A 235 9.82 14.14 26.45
CA GLU A 235 9.30 14.34 27.80
C GLU A 235 9.03 12.98 28.49
#